data_fd413096e672c4ead463fd0cc516c6b4
#
_entry.id   fd413096e672c4ead463fd0cc516c6b4
#
_cell.length_a   1.000
_cell.length_b   1.000
_cell.length_c   1.000
_cell.angle_alpha   90.00
_cell.angle_beta   90.00
_cell.angle_gamma   90.00
#
_symmetry.space_group_name_H-M   'P 1'
#
loop_
_entity.id
_entity.type
_entity.pdbx_description
1 polymer ?
#
loop_
_entity_poly.entity_id
_entity_poly.type
_entity_poly.pdbx_seq_one_letter_code
_entity_poly.pdbx_strand_id
1 'polypeptide(L)'
;MIIHVVKPGETVVSIAAQYGVLPDLLSLANGVGGQSLVPGQTLTVRYPAGILTVQPGDTLYSIALREGVSVLQLWRCNPWLWGTERLYPGQTLVTGYQQEQQSTLLVTGYAYPYIREDLLRQTLPYLSACIPFTYGFTPEGRLLPLGDGALLALARQYGAESWMHLSTLTEEGGFSSALAEALLQNDAARARLAGEIAAQMAEKGYAGLDVDFEYLPGQSAAAYADFIRQLQEALSPGGAPVTVALAPKTSAGQAGLLYEGHDYAALGAAADYCLLMTYEWGYAYSAPMAVSPIPKIRQVLDYAVTAIPAKKLLLGISNYGYDWPLPYAQGKTRARSIGCQQAITIAREHGAEIFFDEAAQAPYFRYTAEEQAHEVWFEDARSVRAKLGLAAQYGLAGVGYWNLMRPFPQNWQVLDALCRIRR
;
A
#
# COMPACT_ATOMS: atom_id res chain seq x y z
N MET A 1 -16.55 12.53 5.21
CA MET A 1 -16.60 11.62 4.04
C MET A 1 -17.64 10.53 4.27
N ILE A 2 -18.47 10.21 3.27
CA ILE A 2 -19.45 9.10 3.29
C ILE A 2 -18.96 8.00 2.35
N ILE A 3 -19.14 6.74 2.74
CA ILE A 3 -18.99 5.59 1.84
C ILE A 3 -20.40 5.13 1.50
N HIS A 4 -20.81 5.37 0.26
CA HIS A 4 -22.10 4.92 -0.26
C HIS A 4 -21.96 3.51 -0.81
N VAL A 5 -22.90 2.62 -0.46
CA VAL A 5 -23.02 1.27 -1.04
C VAL A 5 -24.12 1.30 -2.08
N VAL A 6 -23.77 1.04 -3.31
CA VAL A 6 -24.66 1.12 -4.48
C VAL A 6 -25.78 0.09 -4.37
N LYS A 7 -27.02 0.54 -4.55
CA LYS A 7 -28.22 -0.30 -4.60
C LYS A 7 -28.62 -0.62 -6.05
N PRO A 8 -29.42 -1.66 -6.29
CA PRO A 8 -29.92 -1.96 -7.62
C PRO A 8 -30.63 -0.74 -8.26
N GLY A 9 -30.27 -0.43 -9.50
CA GLY A 9 -30.87 0.67 -10.27
C GLY A 9 -30.29 2.07 -10.00
N GLU A 10 -29.40 2.23 -9.01
CA GLU A 10 -28.74 3.52 -8.78
C GLU A 10 -27.72 3.83 -9.88
N THR A 11 -27.56 5.12 -10.16
CA THR A 11 -26.58 5.68 -11.09
C THR A 11 -25.72 6.73 -10.39
N VAL A 12 -24.57 7.06 -10.97
CA VAL A 12 -23.73 8.17 -10.47
C VAL A 12 -24.56 9.45 -10.33
N VAL A 13 -25.46 9.72 -11.29
CA VAL A 13 -26.33 10.92 -11.29
C VAL A 13 -27.32 10.89 -10.12
N SER A 14 -28.01 9.75 -9.88
CA SER A 14 -28.97 9.64 -8.79
C SER A 14 -28.29 9.74 -7.41
N ILE A 15 -27.11 9.10 -7.26
CA ILE A 15 -26.32 9.15 -6.03
C ILE A 15 -25.79 10.58 -5.79
N ALA A 16 -25.25 11.24 -6.84
CA ALA A 16 -24.79 12.61 -6.74
C ALA A 16 -25.90 13.57 -6.31
N ALA A 17 -27.11 13.42 -6.88
CA ALA A 17 -28.28 14.19 -6.49
C ALA A 17 -28.69 13.94 -5.03
N GLN A 18 -28.65 12.67 -4.57
CA GLN A 18 -28.96 12.31 -3.19
C GLN A 18 -28.05 13.03 -2.17
N TYR A 19 -26.78 13.21 -2.49
CA TYR A 19 -25.79 13.83 -1.60
C TYR A 19 -25.51 15.29 -1.90
N GLY A 20 -26.10 15.86 -2.94
CA GLY A 20 -25.88 17.26 -3.33
C GLY A 20 -24.45 17.54 -3.82
N VAL A 21 -23.83 16.57 -4.52
CA VAL A 21 -22.49 16.70 -5.11
C VAL A 21 -22.56 16.66 -6.64
N LEU A 22 -21.50 17.12 -7.31
CA LEU A 22 -21.44 17.11 -8.77
C LEU A 22 -21.20 15.66 -9.30
N PRO A 23 -22.05 15.16 -10.23
CA PRO A 23 -21.91 13.80 -10.78
C PRO A 23 -20.55 13.52 -11.41
N ASP A 24 -19.99 14.48 -12.15
CA ASP A 24 -18.69 14.34 -12.80
C ASP A 24 -17.57 14.19 -11.76
N LEU A 25 -17.59 15.00 -10.70
CA LEU A 25 -16.59 14.88 -9.62
C LEU A 25 -16.72 13.55 -8.88
N LEU A 26 -17.94 13.09 -8.61
CA LEU A 26 -18.18 11.80 -7.98
C LEU A 26 -17.65 10.65 -8.85
N SER A 27 -17.93 10.69 -10.17
CA SER A 27 -17.44 9.71 -11.14
C SER A 27 -15.91 9.67 -11.22
N LEU A 28 -15.28 10.83 -11.40
CA LEU A 28 -13.84 10.99 -11.55
C LEU A 28 -13.07 10.55 -10.28
N ALA A 29 -13.54 11.00 -9.12
CA ALA A 29 -12.89 10.66 -7.84
C ALA A 29 -12.93 9.15 -7.53
N ASN A 30 -13.96 8.44 -8.02
CA ASN A 30 -14.11 7.00 -7.80
C ASN A 30 -13.62 6.14 -8.98
N GLY A 31 -13.15 6.74 -10.07
CA GLY A 31 -12.65 6.01 -11.25
C GLY A 31 -13.75 5.24 -11.97
N VAL A 32 -15.01 5.71 -11.93
CA VAL A 32 -16.16 5.01 -12.57
C VAL A 32 -16.14 5.16 -14.09
N GLY A 33 -15.70 6.30 -14.60
CA GLY A 33 -15.45 6.49 -16.04
C GLY A 33 -16.68 6.31 -16.96
N GLY A 34 -17.90 6.64 -16.50
CA GLY A 34 -19.13 6.50 -17.28
C GLY A 34 -19.68 5.07 -17.36
N GLN A 35 -19.08 4.11 -16.67
CA GLN A 35 -19.55 2.72 -16.62
C GLN A 35 -20.75 2.58 -15.70
N SER A 36 -21.59 1.55 -15.92
CA SER A 36 -22.69 1.19 -15.02
C SER A 36 -22.14 0.77 -13.66
N LEU A 37 -22.85 1.15 -12.61
CA LEU A 37 -22.52 0.74 -11.23
C LEU A 37 -22.96 -0.71 -10.97
N VAL A 38 -22.28 -1.35 -10.04
CA VAL A 38 -22.58 -2.71 -9.60
C VAL A 38 -23.26 -2.64 -8.22
N PRO A 39 -24.39 -3.32 -7.99
CA PRO A 39 -24.96 -3.41 -6.65
C PRO A 39 -23.93 -3.93 -5.63
N GLY A 40 -23.84 -3.26 -4.47
CA GLY A 40 -22.83 -3.56 -3.45
C GLY A 40 -21.47 -2.91 -3.65
N GLN A 41 -21.19 -2.34 -4.84
CA GLN A 41 -19.99 -1.50 -5.07
C GLN A 41 -20.00 -0.29 -4.13
N THR A 42 -18.85 0.12 -3.65
CA THR A 42 -18.72 1.36 -2.86
C THR A 42 -18.35 2.55 -3.71
N LEU A 43 -18.88 3.72 -3.36
CA LEU A 43 -18.41 5.02 -3.82
C LEU A 43 -18.07 5.91 -2.62
N THR A 44 -16.93 6.59 -2.68
CA THR A 44 -16.57 7.63 -1.72
C THR A 44 -17.23 8.94 -2.11
N VAL A 45 -18.03 9.50 -1.21
CA VAL A 45 -18.67 10.81 -1.38
C VAL A 45 -17.97 11.82 -0.49
N ARG A 46 -17.33 12.80 -1.09
CA ARG A 46 -16.62 13.88 -0.38
C ARG A 46 -17.27 15.21 -0.72
N TYR A 47 -17.37 16.08 0.26
CA TYR A 47 -17.93 17.43 0.09
C TYR A 47 -16.78 18.42 -0.16
N PRO A 48 -16.72 19.05 -1.36
CA PRO A 48 -15.72 20.07 -1.61
C PRO A 48 -15.86 21.23 -0.62
N ALA A 49 -14.73 21.69 -0.09
CA ALA A 49 -14.63 22.93 0.67
C ALA A 49 -14.43 24.14 -0.24
N GLY A 50 -13.88 23.92 -1.43
CA GLY A 50 -13.72 24.92 -2.48
C GLY A 50 -13.71 24.27 -3.86
N ILE A 51 -14.35 24.97 -4.81
CA ILE A 51 -14.40 24.59 -6.24
C ILE A 51 -14.11 25.85 -7.06
N LEU A 52 -13.35 25.68 -8.14
CA LEU A 52 -13.12 26.72 -9.12
C LEU A 52 -13.26 26.21 -10.57
N THR A 53 -13.46 27.15 -11.49
CA THR A 53 -13.39 26.89 -12.92
C THR A 53 -12.10 27.48 -13.47
N VAL A 54 -11.31 26.65 -14.17
CA VAL A 54 -10.04 27.04 -14.80
C VAL A 54 -10.30 28.13 -15.85
N GLN A 55 -9.53 29.21 -15.77
CA GLN A 55 -9.57 30.32 -16.71
C GLN A 55 -8.45 30.20 -17.76
N PRO A 56 -8.56 30.85 -18.94
CA PRO A 56 -7.47 30.95 -19.88
C PRO A 56 -6.19 31.49 -19.23
N GLY A 57 -5.07 30.78 -19.40
CA GLY A 57 -3.78 31.13 -18.80
C GLY A 57 -3.53 30.61 -17.38
N ASP A 58 -4.52 29.96 -16.76
CA ASP A 58 -4.31 29.31 -15.45
C ASP A 58 -3.33 28.14 -15.56
N THR A 59 -2.50 28.02 -14.52
CA THR A 59 -1.63 26.88 -14.25
C THR A 59 -1.93 26.33 -12.85
N LEU A 60 -1.56 25.10 -12.56
CA LEU A 60 -1.69 24.56 -11.19
C LEU A 60 -0.98 25.45 -10.16
N TYR A 61 0.16 26.02 -10.54
CA TYR A 61 0.91 26.92 -9.66
C TYR A 61 0.17 28.23 -9.43
N SER A 62 -0.35 28.89 -10.49
CA SER A 62 -1.09 30.15 -10.34
C SER A 62 -2.38 29.95 -9.54
N ILE A 63 -3.07 28.83 -9.74
CA ILE A 63 -4.25 28.45 -8.97
C ILE A 63 -3.89 28.19 -7.50
N ALA A 64 -2.84 27.40 -7.23
CA ALA A 64 -2.39 27.11 -5.88
C ALA A 64 -2.09 28.39 -5.10
N LEU A 65 -1.37 29.34 -5.73
CA LEU A 65 -1.04 30.63 -5.12
C LEU A 65 -2.30 31.48 -4.85
N ARG A 66 -3.21 31.55 -5.82
CA ARG A 66 -4.47 32.34 -5.71
C ARG A 66 -5.39 31.80 -4.61
N GLU A 67 -5.52 30.48 -4.52
CA GLU A 67 -6.40 29.79 -3.57
C GLU A 67 -5.74 29.55 -2.19
N GLY A 68 -4.45 29.88 -2.03
CA GLY A 68 -3.72 29.67 -0.77
C GLY A 68 -3.51 28.18 -0.42
N VAL A 69 -3.43 27.31 -1.40
CA VAL A 69 -3.22 25.85 -1.25
C VAL A 69 -1.91 25.42 -1.92
N SER A 70 -1.40 24.23 -1.59
CA SER A 70 -0.24 23.69 -2.31
C SER A 70 -0.66 23.01 -3.62
N VAL A 71 0.25 22.95 -4.60
CA VAL A 71 0.05 22.16 -5.84
C VAL A 71 -0.21 20.68 -5.49
N LEU A 72 0.47 20.17 -4.47
CA LEU A 72 0.25 18.81 -3.97
C LEU A 72 -1.18 18.59 -3.47
N GLN A 73 -1.77 19.59 -2.80
CA GLN A 73 -3.17 19.54 -2.38
C GLN A 73 -4.10 19.53 -3.59
N LEU A 74 -3.82 20.34 -4.62
CA LEU A 74 -4.60 20.32 -5.86
C LEU A 74 -4.56 18.94 -6.52
N TRP A 75 -3.41 18.27 -6.58
CA TRP A 75 -3.33 16.90 -7.10
C TRP A 75 -4.13 15.90 -6.27
N ARG A 76 -4.06 15.96 -4.94
CA ARG A 76 -4.86 15.08 -4.06
C ARG A 76 -6.36 15.30 -4.23
N CYS A 77 -6.77 16.55 -4.39
CA CYS A 77 -8.18 16.87 -4.59
C CYS A 77 -8.70 16.53 -5.98
N ASN A 78 -7.81 16.42 -6.98
CA ASN A 78 -8.14 16.19 -8.39
C ASN A 78 -7.30 15.03 -8.98
N PRO A 79 -7.44 13.78 -8.47
CA PRO A 79 -6.59 12.65 -8.89
C PRO A 79 -6.71 12.34 -10.38
N TRP A 80 -7.80 12.77 -11.03
CA TRP A 80 -8.01 12.64 -12.48
C TRP A 80 -7.09 13.51 -13.34
N LEU A 81 -6.36 14.46 -12.76
CA LEU A 81 -5.34 15.24 -13.49
C LEU A 81 -4.14 14.37 -13.88
N TRP A 82 -4.02 13.14 -13.33
CA TRP A 82 -2.98 12.15 -13.68
C TRP A 82 -1.55 12.68 -13.54
N GLY A 83 -1.36 13.65 -12.61
CA GLY A 83 -0.09 14.33 -12.43
C GLY A 83 0.37 15.15 -13.64
N THR A 84 -0.53 15.44 -14.58
CA THR A 84 -0.24 16.39 -15.65
C THR A 84 -0.45 17.82 -15.15
N GLU A 85 0.38 18.76 -15.62
CA GLU A 85 0.17 20.18 -15.36
C GLU A 85 -0.81 20.81 -16.37
N ARG A 86 -1.32 20.01 -17.31
CA ARG A 86 -2.18 20.51 -18.39
C ARG A 86 -3.60 20.73 -17.88
N LEU A 87 -4.01 21.98 -17.87
CA LEU A 87 -5.36 22.43 -17.55
C LEU A 87 -6.06 22.93 -18.83
N TYR A 88 -7.39 22.83 -18.83
CA TYR A 88 -8.21 23.34 -19.91
C TYR A 88 -9.17 24.39 -19.38
N PRO A 89 -9.32 25.56 -20.04
CA PRO A 89 -10.33 26.55 -19.68
C PRO A 89 -11.73 25.91 -19.63
N GLY A 90 -12.49 26.23 -18.57
CA GLY A 90 -13.79 25.62 -18.29
C GLY A 90 -13.75 24.34 -17.45
N GLN A 91 -12.57 23.74 -17.23
CA GLN A 91 -12.41 22.59 -16.35
C GLN A 91 -12.72 22.94 -14.89
N THR A 92 -13.46 22.08 -14.21
CA THR A 92 -13.73 22.20 -12.77
C THR A 92 -12.63 21.55 -11.96
N LEU A 93 -12.08 22.29 -10.97
CA LEU A 93 -11.13 21.79 -10.00
C LEU A 93 -11.65 21.97 -8.57
N VAL A 94 -11.33 21.01 -7.73
CA VAL A 94 -11.54 21.04 -6.28
C VAL A 94 -10.27 21.57 -5.62
N THR A 95 -10.37 22.61 -4.80
CA THR A 95 -9.22 23.18 -4.06
C THR A 95 -9.04 22.58 -2.69
N GLY A 96 -10.10 21.96 -2.15
CA GLY A 96 -10.08 21.26 -0.86
C GLY A 96 -11.38 20.52 -0.61
N TYR A 97 -11.33 19.57 0.30
CA TYR A 97 -12.49 18.87 0.81
C TYR A 97 -12.68 19.18 2.30
N GLN A 98 -13.92 19.09 2.78
CA GLN A 98 -14.19 19.05 4.21
C GLN A 98 -13.51 17.80 4.78
N GLN A 99 -12.62 18.00 5.75
CA GLN A 99 -11.76 16.94 6.30
C GLN A 99 -12.04 16.70 7.78
N GLU A 100 -12.02 15.44 8.17
CA GLU A 100 -12.09 14.98 9.55
C GLU A 100 -10.78 14.28 9.96
N GLN A 101 -9.62 14.83 9.55
CA GLN A 101 -8.32 14.20 9.81
C GLN A 101 -8.08 13.99 11.30
N GLN A 102 -8.04 12.75 11.73
CA GLN A 102 -7.88 12.35 13.12
C GLN A 102 -6.45 11.96 13.52
N SER A 103 -5.63 11.54 12.55
CA SER A 103 -4.27 11.05 12.80
C SER A 103 -3.28 11.52 11.75
N THR A 104 -2.00 11.59 12.13
CA THR A 104 -0.89 11.81 11.18
C THR A 104 -0.15 10.49 11.02
N LEU A 105 -0.03 9.99 9.78
CA LEU A 105 0.58 8.71 9.45
C LEU A 105 1.78 8.88 8.50
N LEU A 106 2.81 8.08 8.72
CA LEU A 106 3.81 7.74 7.72
C LEU A 106 3.14 6.78 6.73
N VAL A 107 3.16 7.12 5.45
CA VAL A 107 2.52 6.32 4.39
C VAL A 107 3.59 5.88 3.41
N THR A 108 3.90 4.59 3.40
CA THR A 108 4.86 4.00 2.46
C THR A 108 4.14 3.14 1.42
N GLY A 109 4.76 2.94 0.27
CA GLY A 109 4.19 2.07 -0.76
C GLY A 109 5.25 1.48 -1.67
N TYR A 110 5.12 0.19 -1.93
CA TYR A 110 6.06 -0.59 -2.74
C TYR A 110 5.66 -0.56 -4.21
N ALA A 111 6.63 -0.31 -5.09
CA ALA A 111 6.43 -0.31 -6.54
C ALA A 111 7.58 -1.01 -7.26
N TYR A 112 7.27 -1.90 -8.20
CA TYR A 112 8.28 -2.39 -9.12
C TYR A 112 8.74 -1.26 -10.05
N PRO A 113 10.02 -1.20 -10.46
CA PRO A 113 10.54 -0.13 -11.32
C PRO A 113 9.80 0.05 -12.66
N TYR A 114 9.11 -0.98 -13.13
CA TYR A 114 8.30 -0.97 -14.35
C TYR A 114 6.83 -0.53 -14.12
N ILE A 115 6.50 0.05 -12.96
CA ILE A 115 5.17 0.61 -12.71
C ILE A 115 4.80 1.62 -13.82
N ARG A 116 3.54 1.60 -14.25
CA ARG A 116 3.03 2.60 -15.19
C ARG A 116 3.17 4.00 -14.59
N GLU A 117 3.74 4.91 -15.36
CA GLU A 117 4.01 6.28 -14.90
C GLU A 117 2.74 7.03 -14.47
N ASP A 118 1.65 6.88 -15.22
CA ASP A 118 0.36 7.50 -14.91
C ASP A 118 -0.20 7.04 -13.55
N LEU A 119 -0.08 5.74 -13.24
CA LEU A 119 -0.50 5.17 -11.96
C LEU A 119 0.39 5.66 -10.81
N LEU A 120 1.70 5.72 -11.02
CA LEU A 120 2.62 6.23 -10.02
C LEU A 120 2.36 7.72 -9.73
N ARG A 121 2.13 8.54 -10.76
CA ARG A 121 1.75 9.95 -10.60
C ARG A 121 0.46 10.17 -9.83
N GLN A 122 -0.52 9.27 -9.94
CA GLN A 122 -1.76 9.32 -9.16
C GLN A 122 -1.54 8.99 -7.68
N THR A 123 -0.57 8.16 -7.36
CA THR A 123 -0.31 7.64 -6.01
C THR A 123 0.67 8.48 -5.19
N LEU A 124 1.72 9.00 -5.82
CA LEU A 124 2.77 9.76 -5.14
C LEU A 124 2.28 10.93 -4.28
N PRO A 125 1.22 11.68 -4.65
CA PRO A 125 0.68 12.72 -3.77
C PRO A 125 0.28 12.22 -2.38
N TYR A 126 -0.04 10.94 -2.22
CA TYR A 126 -0.52 10.33 -0.98
C TYR A 126 0.55 9.56 -0.21
N LEU A 127 1.81 9.55 -0.66
CA LEU A 127 2.90 8.81 -0.01
C LEU A 127 3.84 9.74 0.75
N SER A 128 4.29 9.32 1.92
CA SER A 128 5.49 9.86 2.58
C SER A 128 6.74 9.35 1.87
N ALA A 129 6.78 8.04 1.59
CA ALA A 129 7.91 7.42 0.89
C ALA A 129 7.42 6.38 -0.13
N CYS A 130 8.07 6.37 -1.31
CA CYS A 130 7.94 5.34 -2.33
C CYS A 130 9.12 4.38 -2.23
N ILE A 131 8.85 3.07 -2.27
CA ILE A 131 9.83 2.01 -2.06
C ILE A 131 9.98 1.19 -3.35
N PRO A 132 11.05 1.40 -4.14
CA PRO A 132 11.34 0.58 -5.32
C PRO A 132 11.66 -0.86 -4.93
N PHE A 133 10.92 -1.82 -5.43
CA PHE A 133 11.06 -3.23 -5.11
C PHE A 133 11.84 -3.94 -6.23
N THR A 134 13.02 -4.52 -6.10
CA THR A 134 13.86 -4.69 -4.91
C THR A 134 15.34 -4.78 -5.31
N TYR A 135 16.24 -4.33 -4.45
CA TYR A 135 17.65 -4.67 -4.56
C TYR A 135 17.88 -6.08 -4.01
N GLY A 136 18.71 -6.85 -4.69
CA GLY A 136 19.27 -8.11 -4.21
C GLY A 136 20.74 -7.95 -3.80
N PHE A 137 21.34 -9.05 -3.39
CA PHE A 137 22.78 -9.11 -3.05
C PHE A 137 23.34 -10.51 -3.29
N THR A 138 24.68 -10.62 -3.33
CA THR A 138 25.39 -11.91 -3.44
C THR A 138 25.74 -12.46 -2.04
N PRO A 139 26.04 -13.77 -1.90
CA PRO A 139 26.51 -14.35 -0.62
C PRO A 139 27.73 -13.65 -0.03
N GLU A 140 28.58 -13.03 -0.87
CA GLU A 140 29.78 -12.27 -0.46
C GLU A 140 29.46 -10.83 -0.06
N GLY A 141 28.17 -10.44 -0.04
CA GLY A 141 27.71 -9.12 0.36
C GLY A 141 27.87 -8.02 -0.69
N ARG A 142 27.90 -8.36 -2.00
CA ARG A 142 27.85 -7.35 -3.07
C ARG A 142 26.39 -7.03 -3.40
N LEU A 143 26.08 -5.74 -3.45
CA LEU A 143 24.77 -5.25 -3.84
C LEU A 143 24.53 -5.47 -5.34
N LEU A 144 23.36 -5.97 -5.71
CA LEU A 144 22.92 -6.11 -7.10
C LEU A 144 22.18 -4.85 -7.54
N PRO A 145 22.44 -4.31 -8.74
CA PRO A 145 21.84 -3.04 -9.17
C PRO A 145 20.34 -3.17 -9.46
N LEU A 146 19.62 -2.06 -9.26
CA LEU A 146 18.20 -1.93 -9.63
C LEU A 146 18.01 -0.73 -10.57
N GLY A 147 17.21 -0.92 -11.63
CA GLY A 147 16.89 0.13 -12.61
C GLY A 147 15.74 1.03 -12.17
N ASP A 148 15.89 1.77 -11.09
CA ASP A 148 14.86 2.55 -10.38
C ASP A 148 14.85 4.06 -10.68
N GLY A 149 15.78 4.55 -11.51
CA GLY A 149 16.01 5.99 -11.73
C GLY A 149 14.75 6.79 -12.11
N ALA A 150 13.88 6.25 -12.96
CA ALA A 150 12.66 6.92 -13.38
C ALA A 150 11.67 7.08 -12.21
N LEU A 151 11.55 6.03 -11.36
CA LEU A 151 10.70 6.07 -10.18
C LEU A 151 11.20 7.10 -9.17
N LEU A 152 12.51 7.12 -8.90
CA LEU A 152 13.13 8.10 -7.99
C LEU A 152 12.94 9.55 -8.48
N ALA A 153 13.07 9.77 -9.78
CA ALA A 153 12.86 11.10 -10.38
C ALA A 153 11.42 11.58 -10.17
N LEU A 154 10.44 10.70 -10.38
CA LEU A 154 9.03 11.01 -10.13
C LEU A 154 8.74 11.24 -8.66
N ALA A 155 9.22 10.39 -7.74
CA ALA A 155 9.02 10.58 -6.31
C ALA A 155 9.50 11.96 -5.86
N ARG A 156 10.69 12.39 -6.30
CA ARG A 156 11.23 13.74 -6.04
C ARG A 156 10.34 14.86 -6.56
N GLN A 157 9.79 14.72 -7.77
CA GLN A 157 8.90 15.72 -8.37
C GLN A 157 7.65 15.97 -7.51
N TYR A 158 7.16 14.92 -6.82
CA TYR A 158 6.00 15.00 -5.93
C TYR A 158 6.36 15.25 -4.46
N GLY A 159 7.65 15.46 -4.15
CA GLY A 159 8.12 15.65 -2.78
C GLY A 159 7.92 14.42 -1.89
N ALA A 160 7.78 13.23 -2.46
CA ALA A 160 7.81 11.98 -1.73
C ALA A 160 9.26 11.52 -1.57
N GLU A 161 9.61 11.03 -0.39
CA GLU A 161 10.89 10.36 -0.18
C GLU A 161 10.98 9.08 -1.02
N SER A 162 12.19 8.61 -1.25
CA SER A 162 12.43 7.26 -1.74
C SER A 162 13.18 6.49 -0.69
N TRP A 163 12.71 5.29 -0.34
CA TRP A 163 13.42 4.39 0.56
C TRP A 163 13.91 3.18 -0.23
N MET A 164 15.20 2.84 -0.06
CA MET A 164 15.79 1.68 -0.70
C MET A 164 15.18 0.40 -0.11
N HIS A 165 14.90 -0.59 -0.94
CA HIS A 165 14.41 -1.89 -0.47
C HIS A 165 15.46 -2.96 -0.74
N LEU A 166 15.79 -3.74 0.28
CA LEU A 166 16.71 -4.87 0.23
C LEU A 166 15.97 -6.16 0.58
N SER A 167 16.03 -7.17 -0.29
CA SER A 167 15.42 -8.46 -0.02
C SER A 167 16.28 -9.63 -0.43
N THR A 168 15.89 -10.83 0.00
CA THR A 168 16.46 -12.10 -0.44
C THR A 168 15.73 -12.71 -1.63
N LEU A 169 14.91 -11.91 -2.34
CA LEU A 169 14.20 -12.35 -3.54
C LEU A 169 15.20 -12.67 -4.65
N THR A 170 15.09 -13.88 -5.20
CA THR A 170 15.94 -14.35 -6.32
C THR A 170 15.31 -14.02 -7.67
N GLU A 171 16.08 -14.16 -8.75
CA GLU A 171 15.58 -13.98 -10.12
C GLU A 171 14.49 -15.00 -10.49
N GLU A 172 14.47 -16.17 -9.83
CA GLU A 172 13.42 -17.18 -9.98
C GLU A 172 12.10 -16.82 -9.28
N GLY A 173 12.07 -15.69 -8.55
CA GLY A 173 10.86 -15.15 -7.94
C GLY A 173 10.50 -15.71 -6.56
N GLY A 174 11.47 -16.30 -5.85
CA GLY A 174 11.31 -16.78 -4.46
C GLY A 174 12.29 -16.14 -3.49
N PHE A 175 11.91 -16.00 -2.23
CA PHE A 175 12.83 -15.59 -1.17
C PHE A 175 13.78 -16.75 -0.80
N SER A 176 15.07 -16.46 -0.69
CA SER A 176 16.11 -17.46 -0.43
C SER A 176 16.59 -17.41 1.02
N SER A 177 16.16 -18.40 1.82
CA SER A 177 16.68 -18.60 3.18
C SER A 177 18.19 -18.87 3.16
N ALA A 178 18.68 -19.63 2.17
CA ALA A 178 20.10 -19.96 2.05
C ALA A 178 20.96 -18.72 1.78
N LEU A 179 20.49 -17.78 0.95
CA LEU A 179 21.18 -16.52 0.70
C LEU A 179 21.24 -15.67 1.98
N ALA A 180 20.10 -15.60 2.70
CA ALA A 180 20.05 -14.88 3.98
C ALA A 180 21.01 -15.47 5.01
N GLU A 181 21.02 -16.80 5.20
CA GLU A 181 21.92 -17.49 6.15
C GLU A 181 23.39 -17.30 5.78
N ALA A 182 23.76 -17.40 4.49
CA ALA A 182 25.12 -17.18 4.02
C ALA A 182 25.61 -15.76 4.36
N LEU A 183 24.78 -14.74 4.17
CA LEU A 183 25.10 -13.37 4.55
C LEU A 183 25.20 -13.23 6.08
N LEU A 184 24.19 -13.69 6.82
CA LEU A 184 24.08 -13.47 8.27
C LEU A 184 25.19 -14.16 9.07
N GLN A 185 25.76 -15.26 8.55
CA GLN A 185 26.87 -15.97 9.17
C GLN A 185 28.25 -15.41 8.82
N ASN A 186 28.34 -14.40 7.91
CA ASN A 186 29.60 -13.86 7.42
C ASN A 186 29.74 -12.36 7.72
N ASP A 187 30.50 -12.05 8.76
CA ASP A 187 30.72 -10.66 9.22
C ASP A 187 31.32 -9.76 8.13
N ALA A 188 32.26 -10.29 7.33
CA ALA A 188 32.85 -9.52 6.25
C ALA A 188 31.86 -9.21 5.12
N ALA A 189 30.97 -10.16 4.81
CA ALA A 189 29.90 -9.97 3.83
C ALA A 189 28.86 -8.94 4.34
N ARG A 190 28.45 -9.02 5.60
CA ARG A 190 27.55 -8.04 6.23
C ARG A 190 28.14 -6.62 6.19
N ALA A 191 29.41 -6.49 6.61
CA ALA A 191 30.08 -5.19 6.62
C ALA A 191 30.22 -4.59 5.21
N ARG A 192 30.54 -5.44 4.21
CA ARG A 192 30.60 -5.03 2.81
C ARG A 192 29.24 -4.54 2.33
N LEU A 193 28.18 -5.35 2.53
CA LEU A 193 26.85 -5.01 2.07
C LEU A 193 26.34 -3.72 2.70
N ALA A 194 26.56 -3.51 4.00
CA ALA A 194 26.23 -2.26 4.68
C ALA A 194 26.93 -1.05 4.07
N GLY A 195 28.22 -1.18 3.74
CA GLY A 195 28.99 -0.13 3.05
C GLY A 195 28.47 0.17 1.64
N GLU A 196 28.16 -0.88 0.85
CA GLU A 196 27.65 -0.72 -0.51
C GLU A 196 26.21 -0.12 -0.50
N ILE A 197 25.36 -0.50 0.46
CA ILE A 197 24.04 0.12 0.68
C ILE A 197 24.20 1.61 0.98
N ALA A 198 25.03 1.98 1.95
CA ALA A 198 25.25 3.39 2.32
C ALA A 198 25.74 4.21 1.14
N ALA A 199 26.69 3.68 0.36
CA ALA A 199 27.20 4.34 -0.86
C ALA A 199 26.10 4.51 -1.92
N GLN A 200 25.30 3.46 -2.18
CA GLN A 200 24.23 3.48 -3.16
C GLN A 200 23.10 4.43 -2.74
N MET A 201 22.75 4.47 -1.45
CA MET A 201 21.76 5.41 -0.92
C MET A 201 22.22 6.85 -1.09
N ALA A 202 23.48 7.15 -0.79
CA ALA A 202 24.06 8.48 -0.97
C ALA A 202 24.08 8.89 -2.45
N GLU A 203 24.48 8.00 -3.36
CA GLU A 203 24.56 8.25 -4.81
C GLU A 203 23.18 8.57 -5.40
N LYS A 204 22.16 7.77 -5.06
CA LYS A 204 20.81 7.90 -5.63
C LYS A 204 19.89 8.85 -4.85
N GLY A 205 20.29 9.28 -3.65
CA GLY A 205 19.49 10.16 -2.79
C GLY A 205 18.32 9.46 -2.12
N TYR A 206 18.51 8.23 -1.67
CA TYR A 206 17.55 7.53 -0.83
C TYR A 206 17.54 8.11 0.59
N ALA A 207 16.33 8.29 1.13
CA ALA A 207 16.10 8.90 2.45
C ALA A 207 15.90 7.86 3.56
N GLY A 208 15.76 6.58 3.23
CA GLY A 208 15.58 5.48 4.19
C GLY A 208 15.89 4.13 3.55
N LEU A 209 15.98 3.11 4.40
CA LEU A 209 16.19 1.71 4.00
C LEU A 209 15.04 0.86 4.55
N ASP A 210 14.55 -0.08 3.74
CA ASP A 210 13.60 -1.12 4.12
C ASP A 210 14.19 -2.50 3.82
N VAL A 211 14.18 -3.40 4.81
CA VAL A 211 14.79 -4.73 4.73
C VAL A 211 13.72 -5.79 4.88
N ASP A 212 13.66 -6.71 3.90
CA ASP A 212 12.64 -7.75 3.82
C ASP A 212 13.29 -9.13 3.58
N PHE A 213 13.68 -9.79 4.67
CA PHE A 213 14.20 -11.14 4.66
C PHE A 213 13.15 -12.10 5.19
N GLU A 214 12.54 -12.84 4.29
CA GLU A 214 11.49 -13.79 4.63
C GLU A 214 12.02 -15.24 4.74
N TYR A 215 11.22 -16.10 5.38
CA TYR A 215 11.50 -17.53 5.55
C TYR A 215 12.83 -17.84 6.24
N LEU A 216 13.18 -17.05 7.25
CA LEU A 216 14.39 -17.25 8.05
C LEU A 216 14.17 -18.32 9.12
N PRO A 217 15.10 -19.29 9.27
CA PRO A 217 15.04 -20.24 10.36
C PRO A 217 15.31 -19.55 11.70
N GLY A 218 14.76 -20.10 12.79
CA GLY A 218 14.84 -19.51 14.12
C GLY A 218 16.26 -19.28 14.63
N GLN A 219 17.21 -20.14 14.23
CA GLN A 219 18.64 -19.98 14.57
C GLN A 219 19.27 -18.70 13.99
N SER A 220 18.69 -18.13 12.93
CA SER A 220 19.18 -16.91 12.29
C SER A 220 18.61 -15.63 12.91
N ALA A 221 17.63 -15.72 13.83
CA ALA A 221 16.93 -14.56 14.39
C ALA A 221 17.85 -13.54 15.06
N ALA A 222 18.80 -14.01 15.88
CA ALA A 222 19.76 -13.12 16.55
C ALA A 222 20.69 -12.42 15.54
N ALA A 223 21.24 -13.17 14.58
CA ALA A 223 22.12 -12.63 13.56
C ALA A 223 21.39 -11.64 12.64
N TYR A 224 20.09 -11.86 12.38
CA TYR A 224 19.26 -10.92 11.62
C TYR A 224 19.07 -9.61 12.39
N ALA A 225 18.72 -9.66 13.67
CA ALA A 225 18.61 -8.46 14.49
C ALA A 225 19.93 -7.70 14.62
N ASP A 226 21.06 -8.41 14.71
CA ASP A 226 22.40 -7.80 14.71
C ASP A 226 22.72 -7.13 13.37
N PHE A 227 22.35 -7.72 12.25
CA PHE A 227 22.52 -7.11 10.93
C PHE A 227 21.66 -5.84 10.77
N ILE A 228 20.39 -5.85 11.21
CA ILE A 228 19.54 -4.66 11.20
C ILE A 228 20.16 -3.54 12.04
N ARG A 229 20.72 -3.85 13.25
CA ARG A 229 21.42 -2.87 14.08
C ARG A 229 22.66 -2.32 13.38
N GLN A 230 23.45 -3.16 12.72
CA GLN A 230 24.62 -2.75 11.95
C GLN A 230 24.23 -1.79 10.81
N LEU A 231 23.13 -2.05 10.10
CA LEU A 231 22.60 -1.14 9.08
C LEU A 231 22.14 0.19 9.68
N GLN A 232 21.43 0.15 10.80
CA GLN A 232 20.96 1.35 11.50
C GLN A 232 22.15 2.22 11.96
N GLU A 233 23.19 1.60 12.55
CA GLU A 233 24.43 2.30 12.93
C GLU A 233 25.15 2.92 11.73
N ALA A 234 25.23 2.21 10.60
CA ALA A 234 25.88 2.70 9.38
C ALA A 234 25.14 3.88 8.74
N LEU A 235 23.81 3.91 8.83
CA LEU A 235 22.96 4.93 8.17
C LEU A 235 22.59 6.09 9.10
N SER A 236 22.72 5.92 10.41
CA SER A 236 22.40 6.91 11.43
C SER A 236 23.09 8.27 11.23
N PRO A 237 24.38 8.37 10.82
CA PRO A 237 25.01 9.68 10.55
C PRO A 237 24.31 10.51 9.46
N GLY A 238 23.66 9.85 8.50
CA GLY A 238 22.82 10.48 7.46
C GLY A 238 21.39 10.75 7.88
N GLY A 239 20.96 10.28 9.07
CA GLY A 239 19.60 10.40 9.56
C GLY A 239 18.57 9.53 8.82
N ALA A 240 19.02 8.57 8.00
CA ALA A 240 18.17 7.69 7.22
C ALA A 240 17.58 6.58 8.13
N PRO A 241 16.25 6.45 8.26
CA PRO A 241 15.65 5.39 9.05
C PRO A 241 15.82 4.02 8.39
N VAL A 242 15.91 2.99 9.22
CA VAL A 242 15.88 1.59 8.82
C VAL A 242 14.54 0.98 9.23
N THR A 243 13.81 0.45 8.25
CA THR A 243 12.58 -0.31 8.44
C THR A 243 12.87 -1.80 8.23
N VAL A 244 12.16 -2.66 8.95
CA VAL A 244 12.18 -4.11 8.72
C VAL A 244 10.76 -4.62 8.49
N ALA A 245 10.57 -5.42 7.42
CA ALA A 245 9.32 -6.13 7.18
C ALA A 245 9.22 -7.36 8.08
N LEU A 246 8.07 -7.54 8.73
CA LEU A 246 7.83 -8.61 9.70
C LEU A 246 6.67 -9.50 9.30
N ALA A 247 6.88 -10.80 9.31
CA ALA A 247 5.83 -11.80 9.18
C ALA A 247 4.75 -11.62 10.29
N PRO A 248 3.46 -11.86 10.00
CA PRO A 248 2.35 -11.51 10.88
C PRO A 248 2.20 -12.49 12.06
N LYS A 249 3.04 -12.37 13.08
CA LYS A 249 3.01 -13.20 14.30
C LYS A 249 1.91 -12.79 15.28
N THR A 250 1.37 -13.78 15.98
CA THR A 250 0.38 -13.61 17.04
C THR A 250 0.92 -14.00 18.44
N SER A 251 2.17 -14.47 18.51
CA SER A 251 2.89 -14.79 19.74
C SER A 251 4.39 -14.86 19.52
N ALA A 252 5.19 -14.74 20.57
CA ALA A 252 6.65 -14.83 20.51
C ALA A 252 7.14 -16.19 19.96
N GLY A 253 6.56 -17.28 20.43
CA GLY A 253 6.92 -18.65 20.05
C GLY A 253 6.15 -19.22 18.87
N GLN A 254 5.59 -18.38 17.99
CA GLN A 254 4.87 -18.89 16.81
C GLN A 254 5.81 -19.67 15.90
N ALA A 255 5.51 -20.98 15.73
CA ALA A 255 6.31 -21.89 14.91
C ALA A 255 6.02 -21.70 13.41
N GLY A 256 7.01 -22.05 12.61
CA GLY A 256 6.99 -22.04 11.15
C GLY A 256 8.08 -21.18 10.53
N LEU A 257 8.62 -21.62 9.41
CA LEU A 257 9.77 -20.99 8.73
C LEU A 257 9.54 -19.49 8.40
N LEU A 258 8.28 -19.10 8.12
CA LEU A 258 7.93 -17.69 7.89
C LEU A 258 8.10 -16.83 9.16
N TYR A 259 7.99 -17.42 10.36
CA TYR A 259 7.85 -16.71 11.62
C TYR A 259 9.07 -16.75 12.53
N GLU A 260 9.77 -17.89 12.55
CA GLU A 260 10.78 -18.19 13.59
C GLU A 260 11.97 -17.25 13.58
N GLY A 261 12.41 -16.81 12.38
CA GLY A 261 13.50 -15.85 12.21
C GLY A 261 13.14 -14.41 12.57
N HIS A 262 11.87 -14.11 12.80
CA HIS A 262 11.40 -12.75 13.14
C HIS A 262 11.17 -12.63 14.66
N ASP A 263 12.23 -12.30 15.39
CA ASP A 263 12.11 -11.90 16.81
C ASP A 263 11.66 -10.43 16.86
N TYR A 264 10.37 -10.22 17.20
CA TYR A 264 9.78 -8.88 17.23
C TYR A 264 10.47 -7.94 18.21
N ALA A 265 10.84 -8.43 19.41
CA ALA A 265 11.47 -7.60 20.40
C ALA A 265 12.88 -7.17 19.96
N ALA A 266 13.68 -8.11 19.43
CA ALA A 266 15.03 -7.84 18.98
C ALA A 266 15.04 -6.94 17.72
N LEU A 267 14.20 -7.23 16.72
CA LEU A 267 14.09 -6.44 15.50
C LEU A 267 13.50 -5.05 15.77
N GLY A 268 12.48 -4.95 16.63
CA GLY A 268 11.89 -3.67 17.03
C GLY A 268 12.83 -2.78 17.85
N ALA A 269 13.80 -3.39 18.58
CA ALA A 269 14.87 -2.64 19.23
C ALA A 269 15.91 -2.13 18.22
N ALA A 270 16.23 -2.93 17.20
CA ALA A 270 17.27 -2.65 16.22
C ALA A 270 16.84 -1.65 15.13
N ALA A 271 15.58 -1.72 14.66
CA ALA A 271 15.06 -0.90 13.59
C ALA A 271 14.38 0.39 14.08
N ASP A 272 14.26 1.40 13.21
CA ASP A 272 13.48 2.62 13.47
C ASP A 272 11.98 2.37 13.28
N TYR A 273 11.60 1.58 12.26
CA TYR A 273 10.23 1.14 12.00
C TYR A 273 10.17 -0.37 11.71
N CYS A 274 8.97 -0.94 11.92
CA CYS A 274 8.66 -2.32 11.61
C CYS A 274 7.34 -2.36 10.83
N LEU A 275 7.38 -2.83 9.59
CA LEU A 275 6.18 -3.07 8.78
C LEU A 275 5.63 -4.47 9.11
N LEU A 276 4.43 -4.53 9.64
CA LEU A 276 3.72 -5.79 9.83
C LEU A 276 3.05 -6.19 8.50
N MET A 277 3.42 -7.32 7.92
CA MET A 277 2.84 -7.83 6.66
C MET A 277 1.47 -8.46 6.91
N THR A 278 0.49 -7.65 7.30
CA THR A 278 -0.87 -8.05 7.70
C THR A 278 -1.77 -8.32 6.50
N TYR A 279 -1.33 -9.17 5.59
CA TYR A 279 -2.04 -9.61 4.38
C TYR A 279 -1.65 -11.06 4.04
N GLU A 280 -2.18 -11.61 2.94
CA GLU A 280 -1.94 -12.98 2.44
C GLU A 280 -2.51 -14.08 3.37
N TRP A 281 -3.60 -13.82 4.13
CA TRP A 281 -4.39 -14.90 4.71
C TRP A 281 -5.19 -15.60 3.62
N GLY A 282 -5.94 -14.84 2.81
CA GLY A 282 -6.40 -15.29 1.51
C GLY A 282 -5.30 -15.03 0.47
N TYR A 283 -4.80 -16.06 -0.18
CA TYR A 283 -3.73 -15.97 -1.20
C TYR A 283 -3.93 -17.01 -2.29
N ALA A 284 -3.04 -17.02 -3.27
CA ALA A 284 -3.19 -17.82 -4.48
C ALA A 284 -3.48 -19.32 -4.24
N TYR A 285 -3.02 -19.91 -3.15
CA TYR A 285 -3.18 -21.33 -2.86
C TYR A 285 -4.07 -21.63 -1.65
N SER A 286 -4.57 -20.61 -0.97
CA SER A 286 -5.54 -20.78 0.13
C SER A 286 -6.93 -21.12 -0.39
N ALA A 287 -7.80 -21.59 0.50
CA ALA A 287 -9.24 -21.55 0.27
C ALA A 287 -9.71 -20.09 0.11
N PRO A 288 -10.82 -19.83 -0.60
CA PRO A 288 -11.37 -18.48 -0.76
C PRO A 288 -11.62 -17.81 0.59
N MET A 289 -11.01 -16.66 0.80
CA MET A 289 -11.20 -15.80 1.98
C MET A 289 -10.60 -14.42 1.76
N ALA A 290 -10.92 -13.48 2.65
CA ALA A 290 -10.33 -12.14 2.62
C ALA A 290 -8.79 -12.19 2.68
N VAL A 291 -8.13 -11.36 1.86
CA VAL A 291 -6.66 -11.22 1.84
C VAL A 291 -6.13 -10.74 3.20
N SER A 292 -6.86 -9.81 3.82
CA SER A 292 -6.42 -9.11 5.03
C SER A 292 -7.60 -8.90 6.00
N PRO A 293 -8.13 -9.99 6.63
CA PRO A 293 -9.31 -9.91 7.49
C PRO A 293 -9.00 -9.24 8.83
N ILE A 294 -9.85 -8.31 9.25
CA ILE A 294 -9.69 -7.49 10.46
C ILE A 294 -9.42 -8.32 11.74
N PRO A 295 -10.11 -9.46 11.99
CA PRO A 295 -9.81 -10.24 13.20
C PRO A 295 -8.38 -10.77 13.23
N LYS A 296 -7.81 -11.13 12.08
CA LYS A 296 -6.42 -11.60 11.98
C LYS A 296 -5.43 -10.47 12.16
N ILE A 297 -5.69 -9.31 11.54
CA ILE A 297 -4.88 -8.11 11.76
C ILE A 297 -4.85 -7.75 13.24
N ARG A 298 -5.99 -7.77 13.91
CA ARG A 298 -6.10 -7.45 15.34
C ARG A 298 -5.28 -8.40 16.20
N GLN A 299 -5.33 -9.72 15.96
CA GLN A 299 -4.50 -10.71 16.66
C GLN A 299 -3.00 -10.40 16.52
N VAL A 300 -2.55 -9.98 15.33
CA VAL A 300 -1.15 -9.59 15.11
C VAL A 300 -0.81 -8.30 15.86
N LEU A 301 -1.67 -7.29 15.79
CA LEU A 301 -1.46 -6.02 16.49
C LEU A 301 -1.46 -6.18 18.02
N ASP A 302 -2.38 -6.98 18.56
CA ASP A 302 -2.44 -7.27 20.00
C ASP A 302 -1.12 -7.84 20.53
N TYR A 303 -0.48 -8.72 19.76
CA TYR A 303 0.86 -9.22 20.10
C TYR A 303 1.94 -8.18 19.82
N ALA A 304 1.95 -7.58 18.63
CA ALA A 304 3.03 -6.70 18.19
C ALA A 304 3.27 -5.52 19.15
N VAL A 305 2.21 -4.89 19.66
CA VAL A 305 2.34 -3.76 20.60
C VAL A 305 2.88 -4.15 21.97
N THR A 306 2.91 -5.45 22.31
CA THR A 306 3.57 -5.94 23.53
C THR A 306 5.08 -6.06 23.38
N ALA A 307 5.57 -6.21 22.15
CA ALA A 307 6.98 -6.44 21.83
C ALA A 307 7.67 -5.20 21.23
N ILE A 308 6.92 -4.36 20.51
CA ILE A 308 7.43 -3.20 19.76
C ILE A 308 6.59 -1.97 20.11
N PRO A 309 7.20 -0.82 20.41
CA PRO A 309 6.44 0.42 20.62
C PRO A 309 5.55 0.75 19.41
N ALA A 310 4.27 1.04 19.63
CA ALA A 310 3.31 1.32 18.58
C ALA A 310 3.78 2.40 17.58
N LYS A 311 4.54 3.39 18.05
CA LYS A 311 5.12 4.48 17.23
C LYS A 311 6.26 4.04 16.31
N LYS A 312 6.68 2.78 16.37
CA LYS A 312 7.58 2.14 15.41
C LYS A 312 6.85 1.21 14.43
N LEU A 313 5.58 0.90 14.64
CA LEU A 313 4.81 -0.05 13.84
C LEU A 313 4.14 0.62 12.64
N LEU A 314 4.25 0.00 11.46
CA LEU A 314 3.50 0.31 10.26
C LEU A 314 2.56 -0.87 9.96
N LEU A 315 1.29 -0.57 9.67
CA LEU A 315 0.32 -1.58 9.29
C LEU A 315 0.41 -1.86 7.79
N GLY A 316 0.66 -3.10 7.42
CA GLY A 316 0.61 -3.55 6.03
C GLY A 316 -0.82 -3.55 5.48
N ILE A 317 -1.04 -2.90 4.35
CA ILE A 317 -2.33 -2.83 3.65
C ILE A 317 -2.17 -3.42 2.24
N SER A 318 -3.00 -4.42 1.91
CA SER A 318 -3.16 -4.92 0.54
C SER A 318 -4.06 -3.99 -0.27
N ASN A 319 -3.74 -3.79 -1.56
CA ASN A 319 -4.62 -3.11 -2.50
C ASN A 319 -4.97 -3.99 -3.71
N TYR A 320 -5.16 -5.27 -3.45
CA TYR A 320 -5.49 -6.30 -4.42
C TYR A 320 -6.45 -7.33 -3.81
N GLY A 321 -6.86 -8.28 -4.63
CA GLY A 321 -7.69 -9.40 -4.25
C GLY A 321 -7.31 -10.65 -5.02
N TYR A 322 -8.10 -11.68 -4.83
CA TYR A 322 -7.96 -12.95 -5.53
C TYR A 322 -9.29 -13.44 -6.07
N ASP A 323 -9.22 -14.18 -7.17
CA ASP A 323 -10.33 -14.80 -7.89
C ASP A 323 -10.06 -16.32 -7.95
N TRP A 324 -10.81 -17.10 -7.17
CA TRP A 324 -10.65 -18.53 -7.04
C TRP A 324 -11.63 -19.29 -7.94
N PRO A 325 -11.18 -20.20 -8.80
CA PRO A 325 -12.07 -21.18 -9.42
C PRO A 325 -12.58 -22.18 -8.37
N LEU A 326 -13.86 -22.54 -8.43
CA LEU A 326 -14.52 -23.48 -7.52
C LEU A 326 -14.90 -24.77 -8.24
N PRO A 327 -14.94 -25.97 -7.57
CA PRO A 327 -14.65 -26.13 -6.15
C PRO A 327 -13.16 -25.97 -5.83
N TYR A 328 -12.88 -25.39 -4.64
CA TYR A 328 -11.51 -25.34 -4.15
C TYR A 328 -10.99 -26.73 -3.80
N ALA A 329 -9.77 -27.04 -4.22
CA ALA A 329 -9.04 -28.25 -3.86
C ALA A 329 -7.64 -27.89 -3.38
N GLN A 330 -7.34 -28.20 -2.11
CA GLN A 330 -6.05 -27.91 -1.49
C GLN A 330 -4.88 -28.47 -2.31
N GLY A 331 -3.86 -27.64 -2.56
CA GLY A 331 -2.66 -28.01 -3.34
C GLY A 331 -2.89 -28.13 -4.85
N LYS A 332 -4.11 -27.92 -5.35
CA LYS A 332 -4.44 -27.95 -6.78
C LYS A 332 -5.00 -26.64 -7.30
N THR A 333 -5.93 -26.04 -6.55
CA THR A 333 -6.52 -24.77 -6.95
C THR A 333 -5.53 -23.63 -6.76
N ARG A 334 -5.35 -22.82 -7.81
CA ARG A 334 -4.58 -21.59 -7.76
C ARG A 334 -5.48 -20.41 -8.15
N ALA A 335 -5.66 -19.47 -7.23
CA ALA A 335 -6.39 -18.25 -7.51
C ALA A 335 -5.56 -17.28 -8.35
N ARG A 336 -6.25 -16.48 -9.14
CA ARG A 336 -5.67 -15.37 -9.89
C ARG A 336 -5.63 -14.12 -9.03
N SER A 337 -4.47 -13.50 -8.86
CA SER A 337 -4.35 -12.19 -8.22
C SER A 337 -4.92 -11.09 -9.13
N ILE A 338 -5.82 -10.27 -8.60
CA ILE A 338 -6.54 -9.20 -9.34
C ILE A 338 -6.47 -7.87 -8.59
N GLY A 339 -6.61 -6.75 -9.31
CA GLY A 339 -6.77 -5.43 -8.70
C GLY A 339 -8.20 -5.17 -8.23
N CYS A 340 -8.39 -4.25 -7.28
CA CYS A 340 -9.71 -3.92 -6.73
C CYS A 340 -10.66 -3.36 -7.81
N GLN A 341 -10.17 -2.53 -8.73
CA GLN A 341 -10.96 -2.04 -9.88
C GLN A 341 -11.30 -3.18 -10.86
N GLN A 342 -10.39 -4.14 -11.03
CA GLN A 342 -10.64 -5.32 -11.86
C GLN A 342 -11.71 -6.21 -11.26
N ALA A 343 -11.76 -6.37 -9.93
CA ALA A 343 -12.82 -7.11 -9.25
C ALA A 343 -14.20 -6.50 -9.55
N ILE A 344 -14.33 -5.17 -9.50
CA ILE A 344 -15.57 -4.46 -9.85
C ILE A 344 -15.93 -4.68 -11.33
N THR A 345 -14.93 -4.69 -12.22
CA THR A 345 -15.14 -4.95 -13.65
C THR A 345 -15.67 -6.36 -13.89
N ILE A 346 -15.08 -7.39 -13.23
CA ILE A 346 -15.55 -8.77 -13.30
C ILE A 346 -16.99 -8.88 -12.79
N ALA A 347 -17.30 -8.28 -11.64
CA ALA A 347 -18.65 -8.28 -11.11
C ALA A 347 -19.67 -7.67 -12.08
N ARG A 348 -19.29 -6.57 -12.75
CA ARG A 348 -20.14 -5.91 -13.76
C ARG A 348 -20.37 -6.78 -14.99
N GLU A 349 -19.32 -7.36 -15.54
CA GLU A 349 -19.35 -8.18 -16.75
C GLU A 349 -20.20 -9.43 -16.59
N HIS A 350 -20.25 -9.98 -15.36
CA HIS A 350 -21.02 -11.16 -15.02
C HIS A 350 -22.33 -10.88 -14.28
N GLY A 351 -22.72 -9.60 -14.12
CA GLY A 351 -23.96 -9.23 -13.42
C GLY A 351 -23.99 -9.67 -11.95
N ALA A 352 -22.81 -9.81 -11.33
CA ALA A 352 -22.71 -10.26 -9.94
C ALA A 352 -22.91 -9.10 -8.96
N GLU A 353 -23.64 -9.37 -7.87
CA GLU A 353 -23.76 -8.45 -6.74
C GLU A 353 -22.57 -8.62 -5.80
N ILE A 354 -22.04 -7.49 -5.29
CA ILE A 354 -20.93 -7.47 -4.33
C ILE A 354 -21.50 -7.48 -2.91
N PHE A 355 -21.14 -8.48 -2.14
CA PHE A 355 -21.45 -8.61 -0.72
C PHE A 355 -20.30 -8.09 0.14
N PHE A 356 -20.56 -7.95 1.43
CA PHE A 356 -19.55 -7.53 2.39
C PHE A 356 -19.60 -8.43 3.62
N ASP A 357 -18.48 -9.04 3.97
CA ASP A 357 -18.34 -9.82 5.19
C ASP A 357 -18.02 -8.87 6.35
N GLU A 358 -18.97 -8.72 7.26
CA GLU A 358 -18.86 -7.80 8.40
C GLU A 358 -17.81 -8.25 9.43
N ALA A 359 -17.52 -9.54 9.51
CA ALA A 359 -16.48 -10.05 10.42
C ALA A 359 -15.09 -9.82 9.83
N ALA A 360 -14.86 -10.19 8.59
CA ALA A 360 -13.60 -9.95 7.89
C ALA A 360 -13.39 -8.47 7.52
N GLN A 361 -14.47 -7.68 7.45
CA GLN A 361 -14.51 -6.32 6.92
C GLN A 361 -13.92 -6.26 5.49
N ALA A 362 -14.40 -7.15 4.63
CA ALA A 362 -13.92 -7.28 3.26
C ALA A 362 -15.06 -7.58 2.27
N PRO A 363 -15.05 -7.00 1.06
CA PRO A 363 -16.01 -7.30 0.01
C PRO A 363 -15.68 -8.61 -0.69
N TYR A 364 -16.74 -9.31 -1.12
CA TYR A 364 -16.65 -10.53 -1.92
C TYR A 364 -17.84 -10.69 -2.85
N PHE A 365 -17.69 -11.52 -3.87
CA PHE A 365 -18.82 -11.95 -4.72
C PHE A 365 -18.54 -13.30 -5.37
N ARG A 366 -19.59 -13.90 -5.96
CA ARG A 366 -19.50 -15.11 -6.75
C ARG A 366 -20.03 -14.86 -8.15
N TYR A 367 -19.46 -15.54 -9.12
CA TYR A 367 -19.92 -15.50 -10.50
C TYR A 367 -19.64 -16.84 -11.21
N THR A 368 -20.22 -17.01 -12.39
CA THR A 368 -19.95 -18.16 -13.25
C THR A 368 -19.47 -17.67 -14.60
N ALA A 369 -18.36 -18.21 -15.08
CA ALA A 369 -17.83 -17.99 -16.41
C ALA A 369 -17.49 -19.34 -17.05
N GLU A 370 -17.89 -19.56 -18.32
CA GLU A 370 -17.59 -20.81 -19.05
C GLU A 370 -17.89 -22.08 -18.25
N GLU A 371 -19.07 -22.12 -17.59
CA GLU A 371 -19.52 -23.20 -16.70
C GLU A 371 -18.70 -23.39 -15.41
N GLN A 372 -17.65 -22.56 -15.21
CA GLN A 372 -16.82 -22.55 -14.02
C GLN A 372 -17.34 -21.54 -12.99
N ALA A 373 -17.67 -22.01 -11.78
CA ALA A 373 -17.98 -21.12 -10.67
C ALA A 373 -16.70 -20.49 -10.09
N HIS A 374 -16.83 -19.25 -9.64
CA HIS A 374 -15.74 -18.47 -9.06
C HIS A 374 -16.19 -17.77 -7.77
N GLU A 375 -15.22 -17.54 -6.87
CA GLU A 375 -15.39 -16.68 -5.71
C GLU A 375 -14.25 -15.66 -5.65
N VAL A 376 -14.61 -14.39 -5.50
CA VAL A 376 -13.67 -13.26 -5.48
C VAL A 376 -13.71 -12.58 -4.12
N TRP A 377 -12.54 -12.34 -3.54
CA TRP A 377 -12.34 -11.47 -2.37
C TRP A 377 -11.35 -10.36 -2.72
N PHE A 378 -11.63 -9.13 -2.29
CA PHE A 378 -10.82 -7.97 -2.63
C PHE A 378 -10.91 -6.87 -1.55
N GLU A 379 -10.43 -5.65 -1.82
CA GLU A 379 -10.51 -4.52 -0.92
C GLU A 379 -11.40 -3.41 -1.50
N ASP A 380 -12.15 -2.71 -0.64
CA ASP A 380 -12.93 -1.52 -1.02
C ASP A 380 -12.77 -0.39 0.02
N ALA A 381 -13.51 0.70 -0.17
CA ALA A 381 -13.44 1.85 0.73
C ALA A 381 -13.78 1.49 2.19
N ARG A 382 -14.67 0.50 2.42
CA ARG A 382 -15.06 0.04 3.78
C ARG A 382 -13.91 -0.68 4.45
N SER A 383 -13.27 -1.60 3.75
CA SER A 383 -12.14 -2.38 4.27
C SER A 383 -10.91 -1.52 4.55
N VAL A 384 -10.63 -0.53 3.67
CA VAL A 384 -9.56 0.47 3.90
C VAL A 384 -9.86 1.31 5.13
N ARG A 385 -11.09 1.82 5.27
CA ARG A 385 -11.51 2.58 6.45
C ARG A 385 -11.33 1.78 7.75
N ALA A 386 -11.68 0.50 7.74
CA ALA A 386 -11.51 -0.37 8.91
C ALA A 386 -10.03 -0.54 9.28
N LYS A 387 -9.14 -0.74 8.31
CA LYS A 387 -7.69 -0.88 8.52
C LYS A 387 -7.05 0.42 9.03
N LEU A 388 -7.37 1.57 8.42
CA LEU A 388 -6.91 2.87 8.91
C LEU A 388 -7.43 3.18 10.32
N GLY A 389 -8.66 2.74 10.63
CA GLY A 389 -9.23 2.79 11.97
C GLY A 389 -8.41 1.99 12.99
N LEU A 390 -7.91 0.81 12.63
CA LEU A 390 -7.00 0.04 13.48
C LEU A 390 -5.67 0.77 13.69
N ALA A 391 -5.06 1.31 12.63
CA ALA A 391 -3.83 2.07 12.76
C ALA A 391 -3.97 3.24 13.75
N ALA A 392 -5.09 3.95 13.70
CA ALA A 392 -5.42 5.01 14.64
C ALA A 392 -5.69 4.49 16.05
N GLN A 393 -6.48 3.41 16.20
CA GLN A 393 -6.85 2.79 17.48
C GLN A 393 -5.62 2.31 18.27
N TYR A 394 -4.65 1.69 17.59
CA TYR A 394 -3.41 1.22 18.21
C TYR A 394 -2.33 2.31 18.29
N GLY A 395 -2.57 3.49 17.75
CA GLY A 395 -1.62 4.60 17.78
C GLY A 395 -0.35 4.35 16.99
N LEU A 396 -0.46 3.61 15.86
CA LEU A 396 0.68 3.22 15.03
C LEU A 396 1.38 4.43 14.40
N ALA A 397 2.63 4.25 13.95
CA ALA A 397 3.40 5.27 13.23
C ALA A 397 2.83 5.52 11.83
N GLY A 398 2.30 4.49 11.19
CA GLY A 398 1.83 4.61 9.81
C GLY A 398 1.30 3.34 9.19
N VAL A 399 1.28 3.35 7.86
CA VAL A 399 0.83 2.24 7.01
C VAL A 399 1.78 2.03 5.84
N GLY A 400 1.88 0.79 5.35
CA GLY A 400 2.66 0.43 4.16
C GLY A 400 1.80 -0.36 3.17
N TYR A 401 1.80 0.06 1.91
CA TYR A 401 0.97 -0.55 0.86
C TYR A 401 1.74 -1.56 0.02
N TRP A 402 1.34 -2.82 0.05
CA TRP A 402 1.75 -3.85 -0.89
C TRP A 402 0.62 -4.09 -1.89
N ASN A 403 0.76 -3.71 -3.17
CA ASN A 403 1.73 -2.80 -3.76
C ASN A 403 1.00 -1.76 -4.65
N LEU A 404 1.73 -0.80 -5.19
CA LEU A 404 1.18 0.33 -5.96
C LEU A 404 0.89 -0.01 -7.43
N MET A 405 1.12 -1.25 -7.87
CA MET A 405 1.06 -1.66 -9.29
C MET A 405 -0.35 -1.68 -9.88
N ARG A 406 -1.38 -1.46 -9.06
CA ARG A 406 -2.80 -1.54 -9.45
C ARG A 406 -3.58 -0.33 -9.01
N PRO A 407 -4.50 0.20 -9.84
CA PRO A 407 -5.30 1.36 -9.48
C PRO A 407 -6.30 1.03 -8.37
N PHE A 408 -6.39 1.93 -7.38
CA PHE A 408 -7.39 1.85 -6.32
C PHE A 408 -7.74 3.27 -5.81
N PRO A 409 -8.49 4.06 -6.60
CA PRO A 409 -8.75 5.47 -6.30
C PRO A 409 -9.47 5.69 -4.97
N GLN A 410 -10.41 4.82 -4.58
CA GLN A 410 -11.13 4.95 -3.31
C GLN A 410 -10.21 4.84 -2.09
N ASN A 411 -9.15 4.01 -2.15
CA ASN A 411 -8.16 3.92 -1.09
C ASN A 411 -7.56 5.30 -0.75
N TRP A 412 -7.13 6.02 -1.77
CA TRP A 412 -6.49 7.32 -1.60
C TRP A 412 -7.47 8.39 -1.10
N GLN A 413 -8.74 8.31 -1.53
CA GLN A 413 -9.79 9.18 -1.03
C GLN A 413 -10.08 8.96 0.46
N VAL A 414 -10.13 7.69 0.89
CA VAL A 414 -10.33 7.32 2.29
C VAL A 414 -9.14 7.75 3.14
N LEU A 415 -7.91 7.48 2.68
CA LEU A 415 -6.69 7.87 3.37
C LEU A 415 -6.63 9.38 3.58
N ASP A 416 -6.81 10.18 2.51
CA ASP A 416 -6.74 11.65 2.57
C ASP A 416 -7.86 12.26 3.42
N ALA A 417 -9.04 11.62 3.47
CA ALA A 417 -10.14 12.10 4.30
C ALA A 417 -9.92 11.87 5.80
N LEU A 418 -9.26 10.77 6.18
CA LEU A 418 -9.12 10.34 7.58
C LEU A 418 -7.75 10.69 8.19
N CYS A 419 -6.71 10.82 7.36
CA CYS A 419 -5.34 10.92 7.84
C CYS A 419 -4.60 12.09 7.20
N ARG A 420 -3.79 12.77 8.02
CA ARG A 420 -2.75 13.67 7.51
C ARG A 420 -1.51 12.84 7.17
N ILE A 421 -1.00 13.01 5.97
CA ILE A 421 0.20 12.31 5.50
C ILE A 421 1.44 13.06 6.01
N ARG A 422 2.30 12.36 6.74
CA ARG A 422 3.61 12.90 7.19
C ARG A 422 4.51 13.08 5.95
N ARG A 423 5.13 14.26 5.85
CA ARG A 423 6.08 14.64 4.80
C ARG A 423 7.33 15.24 5.43
#